data_e056d9b493d7c370cdad95452b293658
#
_entry.id   e056d9b493d7c370cdad95452b293658
#
_cell.length_a   1.000
_cell.length_b   1.000
_cell.length_c   1.000
_cell.angle_alpha   90.00
_cell.angle_beta   90.00
_cell.angle_gamma   90.00
#
_symmetry.space_group_name_H-M   'P 1'
#
loop_
_entity.id
_entity.type
_entity.pdbx_description
1 polymer ?
#
loop_
_entity_poly.entity_id
_entity_poly.type
_entity_poly.pdbx_seq_one_letter_code
_entity_poly.pdbx_strand_id
1 'polypeptide(L)'
;MKLSEDDVMFDESSDNHEKSRMSIFTSRELSMIAILSALGGAFSILLGYAGNFLTSIPLLPFGSTQFFSGLHVFWIVLASVMVNKKGVGTLTGVLKGLVESALVSFHGFIALPISALEGAVLDLCLMIFGRDKTVSICLAAGFSSASNVLILQALVLPKSFAPFLTFMYLASFISGFTWAGLLLKRIVDLVKKHASAKV
;
A
#
# COMPACT_ATOMS: atom_id res chain seq x y z
N MET A 1 50.93 -21.59 14.37
CA MET A 1 50.58 -20.95 13.11
C MET A 1 49.74 -19.72 13.47
N LYS A 2 50.38 -18.51 13.53
CA LYS A 2 49.71 -17.25 13.83
C LYS A 2 49.16 -16.72 12.49
N LEU A 3 47.86 -16.64 12.39
CA LEU A 3 47.21 -15.89 11.31
C LEU A 3 47.65 -14.42 11.44
N SER A 4 48.03 -13.77 10.34
CA SER A 4 48.46 -12.37 10.37
C SER A 4 47.23 -11.49 10.55
N GLU A 5 47.41 -10.36 11.24
CA GLU A 5 46.31 -9.37 11.43
C GLU A 5 45.74 -8.88 10.10
N ASP A 6 46.49 -8.96 9.02
CA ASP A 6 46.08 -8.57 7.67
C ASP A 6 45.02 -9.54 7.10
N ASP A 7 45.14 -10.83 7.39
CA ASP A 7 44.15 -11.82 6.92
C ASP A 7 42.75 -11.65 7.59
N VAL A 8 42.73 -11.21 8.87
CA VAL A 8 41.50 -10.92 9.60
C VAL A 8 40.82 -9.64 9.11
N MET A 9 41.59 -8.62 8.78
CA MET A 9 41.04 -7.34 8.25
C MET A 9 40.48 -7.48 6.84
N PHE A 10 41.05 -8.35 6.01
CA PHE A 10 40.50 -8.62 4.66
C PHE A 10 39.18 -9.35 4.70
N ASP A 11 38.99 -10.26 5.66
CA ASP A 11 37.72 -11.04 5.79
C ASP A 11 36.58 -10.16 6.33
N GLU A 12 36.84 -9.29 7.32
CA GLU A 12 35.86 -8.33 7.82
C GLU A 12 35.42 -7.28 6.79
N SER A 13 36.34 -6.84 5.93
CA SER A 13 36.02 -5.86 4.89
C SER A 13 35.18 -6.47 3.75
N SER A 14 35.44 -7.73 3.39
CA SER A 14 34.67 -8.46 2.38
C SER A 14 33.24 -8.77 2.86
N ASP A 15 33.08 -9.16 4.13
CA ASP A 15 31.79 -9.47 4.76
C ASP A 15 30.91 -8.21 4.89
N ASN A 16 31.49 -7.04 5.18
CA ASN A 16 30.79 -5.77 5.23
C ASN A 16 30.38 -5.25 3.85
N HIS A 17 31.18 -5.48 2.81
CA HIS A 17 30.82 -5.15 1.43
C HIS A 17 29.73 -6.07 0.87
N GLU A 18 29.72 -7.35 1.25
CA GLU A 18 28.69 -8.31 0.84
C GLU A 18 27.37 -8.05 1.55
N LYS A 19 27.37 -7.72 2.84
CA LYS A 19 26.19 -7.28 3.60
C LYS A 19 25.60 -5.97 3.07
N SER A 20 26.43 -5.02 2.62
CA SER A 20 25.97 -3.77 2.02
C SER A 20 25.28 -3.98 0.66
N ARG A 21 25.65 -5.00 -0.11
CA ARG A 21 25.01 -5.34 -1.39
C ARG A 21 23.69 -6.10 -1.24
N MET A 22 23.46 -6.77 -0.12
CA MET A 22 22.25 -7.58 0.11
C MET A 22 21.08 -6.82 0.72
N SER A 23 21.26 -5.62 1.27
CA SER A 23 20.13 -4.85 1.80
C SER A 23 19.44 -4.06 0.68
N ILE A 24 18.37 -4.62 0.12
CA ILE A 24 17.48 -3.96 -0.86
C ILE A 24 16.94 -2.64 -0.27
N PHE A 25 16.72 -2.60 1.04
CA PHE A 25 16.22 -1.45 1.79
C PHE A 25 17.16 -1.07 2.94
N THR A 26 17.35 0.23 3.16
CA THR A 26 18.06 0.73 4.35
C THR A 26 17.19 0.60 5.61
N SER A 27 17.80 0.59 6.79
CA SER A 27 17.07 0.54 8.07
C SER A 27 16.05 1.67 8.21
N ARG A 28 16.35 2.87 7.71
CA ARG A 28 15.43 4.01 7.70
C ARG A 28 14.22 3.77 6.81
N GLU A 29 14.43 3.21 5.63
CA GLU A 29 13.35 2.87 4.69
C GLU A 29 12.45 1.77 5.25
N LEU A 30 13.03 0.73 5.86
CA LEU A 30 12.28 -0.33 6.53
C LEU A 30 11.45 0.20 7.71
N SER A 31 12.02 1.08 8.53
CA SER A 31 11.28 1.72 9.62
C SER A 31 10.10 2.56 9.10
N MET A 32 10.29 3.31 8.01
CA MET A 32 9.21 4.06 7.35
C MET A 32 8.10 3.14 6.84
N ILE A 33 8.47 2.06 6.15
CA ILE A 33 7.51 1.07 5.65
C ILE A 33 6.73 0.45 6.82
N ALA A 34 7.42 0.05 7.91
CA ALA A 34 6.79 -0.54 9.07
C ALA A 34 5.80 0.41 9.77
N ILE A 35 6.19 1.68 9.97
CA ILE A 35 5.32 2.70 10.60
C ILE A 35 4.09 2.95 9.73
N LEU A 36 4.26 3.15 8.42
CA LEU A 36 3.15 3.41 7.51
C LEU A 36 2.23 2.19 7.37
N SER A 37 2.77 0.98 7.40
CA SER A 37 1.99 -0.26 7.42
C SER A 37 1.16 -0.40 8.69
N ALA A 38 1.74 -0.10 9.85
CA ALA A 38 1.05 -0.15 11.14
C ALA A 38 -0.09 0.89 11.20
N LEU A 39 0.20 2.14 10.79
CA LEU A 39 -0.82 3.20 10.71
C LEU A 39 -1.93 2.82 9.72
N GLY A 40 -1.56 2.30 8.55
CA GLY A 40 -2.50 1.85 7.53
C GLY A 40 -3.39 0.72 8.02
N GLY A 41 -2.84 -0.28 8.71
CA GLY A 41 -3.59 -1.38 9.30
C GLY A 41 -4.57 -0.90 10.38
N ALA A 42 -4.12 -0.04 11.28
CA ALA A 42 -4.98 0.54 12.33
C ALA A 42 -6.10 1.42 11.72
N PHE A 43 -5.77 2.23 10.70
CA PHE A 43 -6.75 3.09 10.04
C PHE A 43 -7.80 2.29 9.25
N SER A 44 -7.41 1.14 8.68
CA SER A 44 -8.33 0.24 7.97
C SER A 44 -9.48 -0.26 8.83
N ILE A 45 -9.26 -0.42 10.15
CA ILE A 45 -10.32 -0.80 11.09
C ILE A 45 -11.38 0.29 11.18
N LEU A 46 -10.97 1.55 11.29
CA LEU A 46 -11.89 2.69 11.31
C LEU A 46 -12.70 2.77 10.02
N LEU A 47 -12.05 2.54 8.87
CA LEU A 47 -12.73 2.50 7.57
C LEU A 47 -13.71 1.34 7.46
N GLY A 48 -13.41 0.19 8.05
CA GLY A 48 -14.30 -0.96 8.12
C GLY A 48 -15.59 -0.63 8.89
N TYR A 49 -15.48 0.02 10.04
CA TYR A 49 -16.65 0.49 10.81
C TYR A 49 -17.44 1.54 10.04
N ALA A 50 -16.79 2.51 9.41
CA ALA A 50 -17.45 3.52 8.59
C ALA A 50 -18.16 2.89 7.39
N GLY A 51 -17.55 1.90 6.75
CA GLY A 51 -18.15 1.15 5.64
C GLY A 51 -19.40 0.40 6.07
N ASN A 52 -19.38 -0.27 7.24
CA ASN A 52 -20.54 -0.97 7.78
C ASN A 52 -21.68 0.00 8.13
N PHE A 53 -21.35 1.16 8.68
CA PHE A 53 -22.35 2.19 8.93
C PHE A 53 -23.03 2.62 7.63
N LEU A 54 -22.28 2.84 6.56
CA LEU A 54 -22.85 3.20 5.25
C LEU A 54 -23.76 2.11 4.67
N THR A 55 -23.39 0.83 4.80
CA THR A 55 -24.24 -0.28 4.33
C THR A 55 -25.53 -0.44 5.11
N SER A 56 -25.59 0.12 6.33
CA SER A 56 -26.82 0.13 7.16
C SER A 56 -27.83 1.16 6.68
N ILE A 57 -27.48 2.06 5.75
CA ILE A 57 -28.38 3.09 5.22
C ILE A 57 -29.11 2.51 3.99
N PRO A 58 -30.47 2.31 4.04
CA PRO A 58 -31.19 1.61 2.98
C PRO A 58 -31.18 2.30 1.60
N LEU A 59 -30.87 3.60 1.55
CA LEU A 59 -30.82 4.39 0.31
C LEU A 59 -29.50 4.29 -0.45
N LEU A 60 -28.43 3.75 0.17
CA LEU A 60 -27.14 3.67 -0.50
C LEU A 60 -27.05 2.40 -1.35
N PRO A 61 -26.52 2.49 -2.59
CA PRO A 61 -26.39 1.34 -3.46
C PRO A 61 -25.41 0.33 -2.86
N PHE A 62 -25.64 -0.94 -3.15
CA PHE A 62 -24.75 -2.02 -2.77
C PHE A 62 -23.32 -1.75 -3.30
N GLY A 63 -22.31 -1.90 -2.45
CA GLY A 63 -20.92 -1.59 -2.83
C GLY A 63 -20.48 -0.15 -2.55
N SER A 64 -21.29 0.66 -1.86
CA SER A 64 -20.93 2.02 -1.44
C SER A 64 -19.65 2.07 -0.58
N THR A 65 -19.30 0.98 0.11
CA THR A 65 -18.04 0.83 0.85
C THR A 65 -16.80 1.01 -0.05
N GLN A 66 -16.94 0.77 -1.35
CA GLN A 66 -15.85 0.94 -2.32
C GLN A 66 -15.40 2.40 -2.49
N PHE A 67 -16.22 3.36 -2.07
CA PHE A 67 -15.79 4.76 -2.01
C PHE A 67 -14.63 5.01 -1.03
N PHE A 68 -14.49 4.13 -0.03
CA PHE A 68 -13.38 4.21 0.94
C PHE A 68 -12.16 3.36 0.56
N SER A 69 -12.24 2.53 -0.48
CA SER A 69 -11.14 1.65 -0.85
C SER A 69 -9.84 2.41 -1.21
N GLY A 70 -9.96 3.61 -1.77
CA GLY A 70 -8.83 4.49 -2.01
C GLY A 70 -8.10 4.95 -0.75
N LEU A 71 -8.84 5.19 0.35
CA LEU A 71 -8.24 5.50 1.66
C LEU A 71 -7.52 4.29 2.26
N HIS A 72 -7.99 3.09 1.95
CA HIS A 72 -7.34 1.83 2.35
C HIS A 72 -5.98 1.67 1.68
N VAL A 73 -5.89 1.99 0.39
CA VAL A 73 -4.66 1.91 -0.42
C VAL A 73 -3.72 3.11 -0.18
N PHE A 74 -4.24 4.23 0.34
CA PHE A 74 -3.50 5.47 0.54
C PHE A 74 -2.14 5.28 1.20
N TRP A 75 -2.07 4.47 2.26
CA TRP A 75 -0.84 4.21 3.03
C TRP A 75 0.21 3.44 2.23
N ILE A 76 -0.23 2.51 1.37
CA ILE A 76 0.64 1.74 0.48
C ILE A 76 1.25 2.67 -0.58
N VAL A 77 0.42 3.54 -1.18
CA VAL A 77 0.87 4.54 -2.16
C VAL A 77 1.82 5.54 -1.51
N LEU A 78 1.51 6.02 -0.29
CA LEU A 78 2.36 6.94 0.45
C LEU A 78 3.75 6.34 0.69
N ALA A 79 3.83 5.10 1.16
CA ALA A 79 5.11 4.41 1.36
C ALA A 79 5.89 4.30 0.05
N SER A 80 5.21 3.91 -1.05
CA SER A 80 5.83 3.76 -2.38
C SER A 80 6.36 5.07 -2.94
N VAL A 81 5.68 6.19 -2.69
CA VAL A 81 6.13 7.54 -3.12
C VAL A 81 7.28 8.05 -2.26
N MET A 82 7.25 7.79 -0.94
CA MET A 82 8.29 8.28 -0.02
C MET A 82 9.61 7.52 -0.17
N VAL A 83 9.55 6.20 -0.29
CA VAL A 83 10.75 5.34 -0.41
C VAL A 83 11.25 5.25 -1.85
N ASN A 84 10.35 5.35 -2.82
CA ASN A 84 10.62 5.36 -4.27
C ASN A 84 11.51 4.20 -4.77
N LYS A 85 11.34 3.00 -4.21
CA LYS A 85 12.02 1.76 -4.62
C LYS A 85 11.03 0.71 -5.10
N LYS A 86 11.49 -0.20 -5.95
CA LYS A 86 10.69 -1.35 -6.41
C LYS A 86 10.40 -2.29 -5.24
N GLY A 87 9.18 -2.85 -5.20
CA GLY A 87 8.75 -3.79 -4.16
C GLY A 87 8.25 -3.15 -2.86
N VAL A 88 8.32 -1.82 -2.73
CA VAL A 88 7.83 -1.11 -1.54
C VAL A 88 6.33 -1.28 -1.37
N GLY A 89 5.56 -1.17 -2.45
CA GLY A 89 4.12 -1.35 -2.42
C GLY A 89 3.73 -2.74 -1.92
N THR A 90 4.36 -3.77 -2.48
CA THR A 90 4.13 -5.17 -2.09
C THR A 90 4.50 -5.40 -0.63
N LEU A 91 5.69 -4.96 -0.19
CA LEU A 91 6.13 -5.12 1.19
C LEU A 91 5.21 -4.39 2.17
N THR A 92 4.85 -3.14 1.86
CA THR A 92 3.91 -2.36 2.69
C THR A 92 2.53 -3.02 2.74
N GLY A 93 2.03 -3.53 1.61
CA GLY A 93 0.75 -4.23 1.53
C GLY A 93 0.72 -5.48 2.40
N VAL A 94 1.77 -6.32 2.33
CA VAL A 94 1.90 -7.52 3.17
C VAL A 94 1.95 -7.15 4.65
N LEU A 95 2.82 -6.22 5.04
CA LEU A 95 2.95 -5.80 6.45
C LEU A 95 1.65 -5.16 6.97
N LYS A 96 1.00 -4.31 6.18
CA LYS A 96 -0.29 -3.71 6.52
C LYS A 96 -1.36 -4.78 6.71
N GLY A 97 -1.45 -5.75 5.78
CA GLY A 97 -2.39 -6.86 5.87
C GLY A 97 -2.14 -7.76 7.08
N LEU A 98 -0.88 -7.98 7.47
CA LEU A 98 -0.53 -8.70 8.70
C LEU A 98 -1.01 -7.94 9.94
N VAL A 99 -0.75 -6.63 10.04
CA VAL A 99 -1.23 -5.80 11.15
C VAL A 99 -2.76 -5.80 11.22
N GLU A 100 -3.42 -5.64 10.09
CA GLU A 100 -4.88 -5.63 9.98
C GLU A 100 -5.49 -6.98 10.41
N SER A 101 -4.88 -8.08 10.01
CA SER A 101 -5.31 -9.43 10.41
C SER A 101 -5.07 -9.69 11.90
N ALA A 102 -3.96 -9.19 12.47
CA ALA A 102 -3.63 -9.34 13.88
C ALA A 102 -4.53 -8.53 14.80
N LEU A 103 -5.01 -7.37 14.34
CA LEU A 103 -5.92 -6.49 15.10
C LEU A 103 -7.40 -6.93 15.02
N VAL A 104 -7.66 -8.16 14.55
CA VAL A 104 -9.03 -8.71 14.41
C VAL A 104 -9.93 -7.75 13.64
N SER A 105 -9.45 -7.31 12.47
CA SER A 105 -10.21 -6.45 11.58
C SER A 105 -11.48 -7.13 11.10
N PHE A 106 -12.44 -6.33 10.63
CA PHE A 106 -13.71 -6.82 10.09
C PHE A 106 -13.53 -7.85 8.96
N HIS A 107 -12.42 -7.74 8.20
CA HIS A 107 -12.08 -8.68 7.11
C HIS A 107 -11.30 -9.91 7.59
N GLY A 108 -10.84 -9.96 8.84
CA GLY A 108 -10.08 -11.08 9.38
C GLY A 108 -8.85 -11.43 8.54
N PHE A 109 -8.58 -12.72 8.34
CA PHE A 109 -7.44 -13.21 7.54
C PHE A 109 -7.50 -12.83 6.05
N ILE A 110 -8.67 -12.45 5.52
CA ILE A 110 -8.85 -12.02 4.12
C ILE A 110 -8.18 -10.66 3.89
N ALA A 111 -7.96 -9.85 4.92
CA ALA A 111 -7.26 -8.58 4.81
C ALA A 111 -5.82 -8.74 4.29
N LEU A 112 -5.14 -9.83 4.64
CA LEU A 112 -3.77 -10.09 4.18
C LEU A 112 -3.67 -10.25 2.66
N PRO A 113 -4.39 -11.19 1.99
CA PRO A 113 -4.32 -11.32 0.55
C PRO A 113 -4.84 -10.08 -0.19
N ILE A 114 -5.82 -9.38 0.35
CA ILE A 114 -6.32 -8.12 -0.24
C ILE A 114 -5.19 -7.08 -0.27
N SER A 115 -4.61 -6.74 0.88
CA SER A 115 -3.57 -5.71 0.96
C SER A 115 -2.28 -6.12 0.25
N ALA A 116 -1.93 -7.40 0.23
CA ALA A 116 -0.79 -7.91 -0.54
C ALA A 116 -1.00 -7.74 -2.05
N LEU A 117 -2.19 -8.08 -2.56
CA LEU A 117 -2.54 -7.89 -3.97
C LEU A 117 -2.55 -6.41 -4.36
N GLU A 118 -3.16 -5.55 -3.52
CA GLU A 118 -3.15 -4.09 -3.71
C GLU A 118 -1.72 -3.55 -3.87
N GLY A 119 -0.80 -3.98 -2.99
CA GLY A 119 0.61 -3.60 -3.04
C GLY A 119 1.33 -4.12 -4.28
N ALA A 120 1.08 -5.37 -4.67
CA ALA A 120 1.69 -5.98 -5.86
C ALA A 120 1.21 -5.30 -7.16
N VAL A 121 -0.09 -5.02 -7.27
CA VAL A 121 -0.65 -4.30 -8.43
C VAL A 121 -0.12 -2.87 -8.49
N LEU A 122 0.01 -2.19 -7.35
CA LEU A 122 0.62 -0.87 -7.29
C LEU A 122 2.06 -0.88 -7.84
N ASP A 123 2.89 -1.79 -7.35
CA ASP A 123 4.28 -1.89 -7.81
C ASP A 123 4.36 -2.23 -9.30
N LEU A 124 3.52 -3.14 -9.79
CA LEU A 124 3.46 -3.50 -11.21
C LEU A 124 3.08 -2.29 -12.07
N CYS A 125 2.03 -1.56 -11.70
CA CYS A 125 1.60 -0.36 -12.42
C CYS A 125 2.68 0.73 -12.41
N LEU A 126 3.35 0.96 -11.26
CA LEU A 126 4.47 1.92 -11.17
C LEU A 126 5.70 1.48 -11.96
N MET A 127 5.91 0.18 -12.17
CA MET A 127 6.96 -0.31 -13.07
C MET A 127 6.63 -0.06 -14.55
N ILE A 128 5.36 -0.16 -14.94
CA ILE A 128 4.90 0.02 -16.32
C ILE A 128 4.79 1.51 -16.66
N PHE A 129 4.12 2.31 -15.83
CA PHE A 129 3.79 3.72 -16.11
C PHE A 129 4.87 4.71 -15.64
N GLY A 130 5.88 4.23 -14.88
CA GLY A 130 6.89 5.07 -14.25
C GLY A 130 6.41 5.68 -12.91
N ARG A 131 7.38 6.16 -12.12
CA ARG A 131 7.16 6.65 -10.75
C ARG A 131 7.14 8.18 -10.63
N ASP A 132 7.57 8.88 -11.68
CA ASP A 132 7.83 10.32 -11.62
C ASP A 132 6.59 11.18 -11.93
N LYS A 133 5.67 10.64 -12.73
CA LYS A 133 4.49 11.39 -13.21
C LYS A 133 3.32 11.23 -12.24
N THR A 134 2.69 12.35 -11.89
CA THR A 134 1.47 12.35 -11.05
C THR A 134 0.38 11.44 -11.61
N VAL A 135 0.16 11.49 -12.94
CA VAL A 135 -0.86 10.65 -13.59
C VAL A 135 -0.56 9.17 -13.41
N SER A 136 0.72 8.76 -13.50
CA SER A 136 1.12 7.36 -13.28
C SER A 136 0.81 6.89 -11.87
N ILE A 137 1.07 7.72 -10.85
CA ILE A 137 0.75 7.42 -9.46
C ILE A 137 -0.76 7.30 -9.26
N CYS A 138 -1.55 8.22 -9.84
CA CYS A 138 -3.01 8.18 -9.75
C CYS A 138 -3.60 6.94 -10.42
N LEU A 139 -3.11 6.58 -11.61
CA LEU A 139 -3.54 5.36 -12.31
C LEU A 139 -3.16 4.11 -11.52
N ALA A 140 -1.92 4.04 -11.02
CA ALA A 140 -1.45 2.92 -10.21
C ALA A 140 -2.29 2.76 -8.93
N ALA A 141 -2.62 3.86 -8.25
CA ALA A 141 -3.49 3.87 -7.08
C ALA A 141 -4.92 3.42 -7.42
N GLY A 142 -5.47 3.85 -8.57
CA GLY A 142 -6.77 3.43 -9.06
C GLY A 142 -6.83 1.92 -9.34
N PHE A 143 -5.86 1.38 -10.08
CA PHE A 143 -5.79 -0.06 -10.37
C PHE A 143 -5.53 -0.89 -9.11
N SER A 144 -4.65 -0.43 -8.22
CA SER A 144 -4.40 -1.05 -6.93
C SER A 144 -5.69 -1.14 -6.10
N SER A 145 -6.42 -0.05 -5.99
CA SER A 145 -7.71 -0.03 -5.27
C SER A 145 -8.74 -0.94 -5.92
N ALA A 146 -8.85 -0.96 -7.27
CA ALA A 146 -9.79 -1.82 -7.98
C ALA A 146 -9.44 -3.32 -7.80
N SER A 147 -8.17 -3.68 -7.60
CA SER A 147 -7.76 -5.07 -7.40
C SER A 147 -8.34 -5.72 -6.13
N ASN A 148 -8.73 -4.92 -5.13
CA ASN A 148 -9.46 -5.38 -3.96
C ASN A 148 -10.75 -6.14 -4.34
N VAL A 149 -11.50 -5.63 -5.34
CA VAL A 149 -12.76 -6.24 -5.79
C VAL A 149 -12.54 -7.65 -6.35
N LEU A 150 -11.37 -7.94 -6.92
CA LEU A 150 -11.03 -9.30 -7.41
C LEU A 150 -11.05 -10.32 -6.27
N ILE A 151 -10.42 -10.01 -5.15
CA ILE A 151 -10.40 -10.91 -3.98
C ILE A 151 -11.79 -11.03 -3.38
N LEU A 152 -12.52 -9.92 -3.25
CA LEU A 152 -13.90 -9.94 -2.75
C LEU A 152 -14.80 -10.80 -3.64
N GLN A 153 -14.65 -10.67 -4.97
CA GLN A 153 -15.40 -11.49 -5.93
C GLN A 153 -15.05 -12.97 -5.82
N ALA A 154 -13.77 -13.29 -5.64
CA ALA A 154 -13.32 -14.69 -5.60
C ALA A 154 -13.69 -15.40 -4.30
N LEU A 155 -13.66 -14.69 -3.16
CA LEU A 155 -13.74 -15.31 -1.84
C LEU A 155 -15.03 -14.99 -1.06
N VAL A 156 -15.67 -13.86 -1.33
CA VAL A 156 -16.74 -13.33 -0.46
C VAL A 156 -18.06 -13.18 -1.19
N LEU A 157 -18.06 -12.68 -2.43
CA LEU A 157 -19.28 -12.32 -3.12
C LEU A 157 -19.95 -13.52 -3.79
N PRO A 158 -21.26 -13.72 -3.55
CA PRO A 158 -22.05 -14.71 -4.30
C PRO A 158 -22.12 -14.34 -5.79
N LYS A 159 -22.27 -15.35 -6.67
CA LYS A 159 -22.40 -15.16 -8.13
C LYS A 159 -23.58 -14.24 -8.53
N SER A 160 -24.60 -14.15 -7.70
CA SER A 160 -25.76 -13.28 -7.89
C SER A 160 -25.42 -11.77 -7.90
N PHE A 161 -24.25 -11.39 -7.38
CA PHE A 161 -23.79 -9.99 -7.38
C PHE A 161 -23.07 -9.54 -8.66
N ALA A 162 -22.94 -10.42 -9.66
CA ALA A 162 -22.28 -10.11 -10.93
C ALA A 162 -22.72 -8.77 -11.58
N PRO A 163 -24.01 -8.37 -11.60
CA PRO A 163 -24.44 -7.09 -12.17
C PRO A 163 -23.84 -5.86 -11.48
N PHE A 164 -23.52 -5.97 -10.18
CA PHE A 164 -22.97 -4.87 -9.39
C PHE A 164 -21.44 -4.78 -9.45
N LEU A 165 -20.75 -5.80 -9.96
CA LEU A 165 -19.29 -5.86 -10.01
C LEU A 165 -18.70 -4.70 -10.80
N THR A 166 -19.27 -4.37 -11.96
CA THR A 166 -18.77 -3.24 -12.78
C THR A 166 -18.83 -1.94 -12.00
N PHE A 167 -19.93 -1.69 -11.27
CA PHE A 167 -20.04 -0.52 -10.40
C PHE A 167 -18.98 -0.53 -9.29
N MET A 168 -18.76 -1.68 -8.64
CA MET A 168 -17.76 -1.82 -7.58
C MET A 168 -16.33 -1.55 -8.10
N TYR A 169 -15.97 -2.08 -9.28
CA TYR A 169 -14.68 -1.83 -9.90
C TYR A 169 -14.49 -0.35 -10.23
N LEU A 170 -15.49 0.30 -10.86
CA LEU A 170 -15.42 1.71 -11.21
C LEU A 170 -15.35 2.60 -9.95
N ALA A 171 -16.18 2.35 -8.96
CA ALA A 171 -16.19 3.10 -7.70
C ALA A 171 -14.84 2.97 -6.97
N SER A 172 -14.29 1.75 -6.90
CA SER A 172 -13.01 1.48 -6.27
C SER A 172 -11.86 2.16 -7.04
N PHE A 173 -11.87 2.08 -8.38
CA PHE A 173 -10.87 2.75 -9.22
C PHE A 173 -10.89 4.26 -9.03
N ILE A 174 -12.07 4.90 -9.11
CA ILE A 174 -12.24 6.34 -8.92
C ILE A 174 -11.81 6.75 -7.51
N SER A 175 -12.17 5.96 -6.50
CA SER A 175 -11.75 6.17 -5.12
C SER A 175 -10.22 6.13 -4.97
N GLY A 176 -9.56 5.11 -5.51
CA GLY A 176 -8.10 5.00 -5.49
C GLY A 176 -7.41 6.15 -6.22
N PHE A 177 -7.91 6.50 -7.40
CA PHE A 177 -7.38 7.60 -8.20
C PHE A 177 -7.47 8.94 -7.46
N THR A 178 -8.60 9.22 -6.82
CA THR A 178 -8.86 10.51 -6.14
C THR A 178 -8.18 10.58 -4.77
N TRP A 179 -8.46 9.62 -3.88
CA TRP A 179 -7.94 9.65 -2.50
C TRP A 179 -6.47 9.27 -2.41
N ALA A 180 -6.08 8.13 -2.98
CA ALA A 180 -4.71 7.67 -2.88
C ALA A 180 -3.78 8.30 -3.93
N GLY A 181 -4.29 8.76 -5.07
CA GLY A 181 -3.50 9.42 -6.09
C GLY A 181 -3.44 10.94 -5.91
N LEU A 182 -4.55 11.64 -6.17
CA LEU A 182 -4.57 13.12 -6.21
C LEU A 182 -4.37 13.75 -4.83
N LEU A 183 -5.07 13.28 -3.80
CA LEU A 183 -4.97 13.85 -2.46
C LEU A 183 -3.56 13.66 -1.90
N LEU A 184 -2.98 12.46 -2.04
CA LEU A 184 -1.61 12.19 -1.61
C LEU A 184 -0.61 13.13 -2.27
N LYS A 185 -0.72 13.31 -3.59
CA LYS A 185 0.19 14.20 -4.33
C LYS A 185 0.10 15.63 -3.82
N ARG A 186 -1.10 16.15 -3.56
CA ARG A 186 -1.30 17.47 -2.97
C ARG A 186 -0.65 17.59 -1.59
N ILE A 187 -0.80 16.57 -0.74
CA ILE A 187 -0.18 16.55 0.60
C ILE A 187 1.34 16.60 0.48
N VAL A 188 1.92 15.75 -0.35
CA VAL A 188 3.38 15.69 -0.56
C VAL A 188 3.92 17.02 -1.10
N ASP A 189 3.24 17.64 -2.06
CA ASP A 189 3.65 18.93 -2.63
C ASP A 189 3.54 20.07 -1.61
N LEU A 190 2.50 20.08 -0.76
CA LEU A 190 2.36 21.04 0.34
C LEU A 190 3.49 20.90 1.37
N VAL A 191 3.80 19.68 1.77
CA VAL A 191 4.89 19.40 2.72
C VAL A 191 6.24 19.87 2.15
N LYS A 192 6.52 19.56 0.88
CA LYS A 192 7.75 20.02 0.21
C LYS A 192 7.84 21.55 0.14
N LYS A 193 6.74 22.22 -0.20
CA LYS A 193 6.69 23.69 -0.26
C LYS A 193 6.99 24.33 1.11
N HIS A 194 6.42 23.80 2.19
CA HIS A 194 6.66 24.32 3.53
C HIS A 194 8.06 24.01 4.06
N ALA A 195 8.62 22.85 3.71
CA ALA A 195 9.99 22.50 4.06
C ALA A 195 11.01 23.41 3.37
N SER A 196 10.78 23.76 2.10
CA SER A 196 11.64 24.65 1.32
C SER A 196 11.51 26.13 1.72
N ALA A 197 10.42 26.54 2.36
CA ALA A 197 10.23 27.92 2.81
C ALA A 197 10.90 28.23 4.17
N LYS A 198 11.46 27.20 4.86
CA LYS A 198 12.13 27.33 6.15
C LYS A 198 13.66 27.30 6.06
N VAL A 199 14.22 27.16 4.88
CA VAL A 199 15.65 27.25 4.57
C VAL A 199 15.94 28.55 3.84
#